data_805ca9fb52e5ccbed9e0bdea3d0b52a4
#
_entry.id   805ca9fb52e5ccbed9e0bdea3d0b52a4
#
_cell.length_a   1.000
_cell.length_b   1.000
_cell.length_c   1.000
_cell.angle_alpha   90.00
_cell.angle_beta   90.00
_cell.angle_gamma   90.00
#
_symmetry.space_group_name_H-M   'P 1'
#
loop_
_entity.id
_entity.type
_entity.pdbx_description
1 polymer ?
#
loop_
_entity_poly.entity_id
_entity_poly.type
_entity_poly.pdbx_seq_one_letter_code
_entity_poly.pdbx_strand_id
1 'polypeptide(L)'
;FFKQKTAYEIVIRMIAHEVNNTTAGITSTLDTVEQALSESEGMEDICDVMRVCTERCFSMSHFITRFADVVKIPEPRFTPTNLNDLAFTCKRFMEGMCNDRNIRLQLICDESLDDVKLDASLFEQVLVNIIKNAAESIGQDGQIIIRTSLPTAIEVVDNGPGISKETEAKLF
;
A
#
# COMPACT_ATOMS: atom_id res chain seq x y z
N PHE A 1 24.56 6.18 17.59
CA PHE A 1 23.20 5.75 17.22
C PHE A 1 22.76 6.29 15.85
N PHE A 2 22.88 7.61 15.60
CA PHE A 2 22.51 8.23 14.31
C PHE A 2 23.28 7.68 13.09
N LYS A 3 24.60 7.49 13.21
CA LYS A 3 25.44 6.96 12.13
C LYS A 3 25.09 5.51 11.73
N GLN A 4 24.61 4.74 12.70
CA GLN A 4 24.25 3.34 12.46
C GLN A 4 22.91 3.20 11.73
N LYS A 5 21.90 4.03 12.08
CA LYS A 5 20.59 4.05 11.41
C LYS A 5 20.75 4.44 9.93
N THR A 6 21.52 5.50 9.64
CA THR A 6 21.81 5.94 8.26
C THR A 6 22.53 4.88 7.43
N ALA A 7 23.45 4.12 8.03
CA ALA A 7 24.15 3.02 7.35
C ALA A 7 23.18 1.89 6.96
N TYR A 8 22.27 1.48 7.85
CA TYR A 8 21.24 0.48 7.54
C TYR A 8 20.29 0.94 6.43
N GLU A 9 19.87 2.21 6.46
CA GLU A 9 19.01 2.79 5.41
C GLU A 9 19.70 2.76 4.03
N ILE A 10 20.98 3.10 3.98
CA ILE A 10 21.77 3.06 2.74
C ILE A 10 21.89 1.62 2.22
N VAL A 11 22.22 0.67 3.12
CA VAL A 11 22.38 -0.76 2.74
C VAL A 11 21.06 -1.33 2.23
N ILE A 12 19.93 -1.08 2.91
CA ILE A 12 18.62 -1.59 2.48
C ILE A 12 18.21 -0.98 1.13
N ARG A 13 18.47 0.32 0.92
CA ARG A 13 18.21 0.98 -0.38
C ARG A 13 19.06 0.36 -1.49
N MET A 14 20.33 0.09 -1.21
CA MET A 14 21.22 -0.54 -2.18
C MET A 14 20.77 -1.97 -2.50
N ILE A 15 20.38 -2.76 -1.49
CA ILE A 15 19.83 -4.10 -1.68
C ILE A 15 18.53 -4.04 -2.50
N ALA A 16 17.61 -3.13 -2.16
CA ALA A 16 16.36 -2.97 -2.90
C ALA A 16 16.60 -2.60 -4.36
N HIS A 17 17.54 -1.71 -4.64
CA HIS A 17 17.91 -1.33 -5.99
C HIS A 17 18.52 -2.51 -6.77
N GLU A 18 19.42 -3.28 -6.16
CA GLU A 18 20.06 -4.44 -6.78
C GLU A 18 19.06 -5.58 -7.05
N VAL A 19 18.18 -5.88 -6.09
CA VAL A 19 17.12 -6.89 -6.28
C VAL A 19 16.16 -6.47 -7.39
N ASN A 20 15.73 -5.20 -7.42
CA ASN A 20 14.84 -4.70 -8.47
C ASN A 20 15.49 -4.76 -9.85
N ASN A 21 16.77 -4.40 -9.98
CA ASN A 21 17.50 -4.49 -11.24
C ASN A 21 17.65 -5.94 -11.72
N THR A 22 18.00 -6.84 -10.80
CA THR A 22 18.14 -8.28 -11.11
C THR A 22 16.79 -8.86 -11.53
N THR A 23 15.73 -8.55 -10.82
CA THR A 23 14.37 -9.02 -11.12
C THR A 23 13.89 -8.49 -12.47
N ALA A 24 14.15 -7.22 -12.78
CA ALA A 24 13.81 -6.63 -14.08
C ALA A 24 14.56 -7.34 -15.23
N GLY A 25 15.83 -7.68 -15.04
CA GLY A 25 16.61 -8.45 -16.01
C GLY A 25 16.04 -9.86 -16.24
N ILE A 26 15.66 -10.56 -15.16
CA ILE A 26 15.03 -11.89 -15.25
C ILE A 26 13.68 -11.79 -15.97
N THR A 27 12.82 -10.83 -15.61
CA THR A 27 11.52 -10.62 -16.24
C THR A 27 11.66 -10.37 -17.74
N SER A 28 12.55 -9.46 -18.15
CA SER A 28 12.80 -9.17 -19.56
C SER A 28 13.30 -10.41 -20.33
N THR A 29 14.11 -11.26 -19.71
CA THR A 29 14.55 -12.51 -20.33
C THR A 29 13.41 -13.50 -20.47
N LEU A 30 12.58 -13.68 -19.45
CA LEU A 30 11.41 -14.55 -19.48
C LEU A 30 10.41 -14.10 -20.55
N ASP A 31 10.10 -12.80 -20.64
CA ASP A 31 9.20 -12.24 -21.66
C ASP A 31 9.74 -12.51 -23.08
N THR A 32 11.05 -12.36 -23.28
CA THR A 32 11.70 -12.63 -24.59
C THR A 32 11.59 -14.10 -24.98
N VAL A 33 11.80 -15.01 -24.03
CA VAL A 33 11.70 -16.45 -24.29
C VAL A 33 10.24 -16.88 -24.46
N GLU A 34 9.31 -16.35 -23.65
CA GLU A 34 7.87 -16.59 -23.82
C GLU A 34 7.40 -16.17 -25.21
N GLN A 35 7.81 -14.99 -25.66
CA GLN A 35 7.46 -14.50 -27.00
C GLN A 35 8.03 -15.40 -28.10
N ALA A 36 9.27 -15.88 -27.94
CA ALA A 36 9.89 -16.78 -28.92
C ALA A 36 9.23 -18.18 -28.98
N LEU A 37 8.70 -18.66 -27.86
CA LEU A 37 8.04 -19.96 -27.75
C LEU A 37 6.54 -19.92 -28.09
N SER A 38 5.89 -18.78 -27.97
CA SER A 38 4.44 -18.62 -28.21
C SER A 38 4.01 -18.97 -29.64
N GLU A 39 4.93 -18.90 -30.59
CA GLU A 39 4.69 -19.27 -32.01
C GLU A 39 4.94 -20.77 -32.30
N SER A 40 5.35 -21.56 -31.29
CA SER A 40 5.72 -22.98 -31.46
C SER A 40 4.63 -23.89 -30.89
N GLU A 41 4.11 -24.83 -31.71
CA GLU A 41 3.13 -25.81 -31.24
C GLU A 41 3.65 -26.66 -30.08
N GLY A 42 2.82 -26.86 -29.04
CA GLY A 42 3.11 -27.74 -27.92
C GLY A 42 4.00 -27.09 -26.83
N MET A 43 4.15 -25.76 -26.85
CA MET A 43 4.93 -25.00 -25.84
C MET A 43 4.05 -24.25 -24.83
N GLU A 44 2.73 -24.46 -24.85
CA GLU A 44 1.78 -23.76 -23.98
C GLU A 44 2.10 -23.92 -22.49
N ASP A 45 2.41 -25.13 -22.06
CA ASP A 45 2.76 -25.43 -20.65
C ASP A 45 4.04 -24.69 -20.21
N ILE A 46 5.01 -24.50 -21.11
CA ILE A 46 6.24 -23.78 -20.82
C ILE A 46 5.97 -22.29 -20.72
N CYS A 47 5.15 -21.73 -21.61
CA CYS A 47 4.74 -20.34 -21.56
C CYS A 47 3.97 -20.04 -20.27
N ASP A 48 3.10 -20.94 -19.81
CA ASP A 48 2.38 -20.79 -18.54
C ASP A 48 3.32 -20.79 -17.33
N VAL A 49 4.31 -21.67 -17.31
CA VAL A 49 5.34 -21.67 -16.25
C VAL A 49 6.14 -20.36 -16.26
N MET A 50 6.50 -19.85 -17.43
CA MET A 50 7.24 -18.59 -17.57
C MET A 50 6.41 -17.41 -17.06
N ARG A 51 5.11 -17.38 -17.38
CA ARG A 51 4.18 -16.35 -16.86
C ARG A 51 4.11 -16.37 -15.34
N VAL A 52 4.02 -17.55 -14.74
CA VAL A 52 4.07 -17.69 -13.27
C VAL A 52 5.40 -17.19 -12.69
N CYS A 53 6.53 -17.46 -13.34
CA CYS A 53 7.84 -16.96 -12.92
C CYS A 53 7.90 -15.42 -12.99
N THR A 54 7.38 -14.83 -14.06
CA THR A 54 7.29 -13.38 -14.26
C THR A 54 6.44 -12.73 -13.15
N GLU A 55 5.28 -13.30 -12.83
CA GLU A 55 4.43 -12.82 -11.72
C GLU A 55 5.13 -12.89 -10.36
N ARG A 56 5.91 -13.95 -10.10
CA ARG A 56 6.71 -14.08 -8.88
C ARG A 56 7.82 -13.04 -8.80
N CYS A 57 8.45 -12.73 -9.92
CA CYS A 57 9.45 -11.65 -10.01
C CYS A 57 8.84 -10.29 -9.67
N PHE A 58 7.68 -9.96 -10.22
CA PHE A 58 6.95 -8.74 -9.88
C PHE A 58 6.56 -8.69 -8.41
N SER A 59 6.08 -9.80 -7.86
CA SER A 59 5.71 -9.90 -6.43
C SER A 59 6.93 -9.64 -5.53
N MET A 60 8.10 -10.17 -5.88
CA MET A 60 9.34 -9.97 -5.13
C MET A 60 9.82 -8.52 -5.22
N SER A 61 9.82 -7.89 -6.39
CA SER A 61 10.15 -6.47 -6.56
C SER A 61 9.25 -5.57 -5.71
N HIS A 62 7.95 -5.86 -5.71
CA HIS A 62 6.98 -5.11 -4.94
C HIS A 62 7.18 -5.27 -3.43
N PHE A 63 7.49 -6.49 -2.96
CA PHE A 63 7.81 -6.77 -1.57
C PHE A 63 9.06 -6.01 -1.12
N ILE A 64 10.15 -6.08 -1.88
CA ILE A 64 11.41 -5.40 -1.55
C ILE A 64 11.25 -3.88 -1.53
N THR A 65 10.48 -3.32 -2.47
CA THR A 65 10.20 -1.87 -2.50
C THR A 65 9.44 -1.45 -1.24
N ARG A 66 8.39 -2.17 -0.87
CA ARG A 66 7.63 -1.91 0.37
C ARG A 66 8.51 -2.05 1.62
N PHE A 67 9.38 -3.06 1.66
CA PHE A 67 10.31 -3.24 2.78
C PHE A 67 11.29 -2.07 2.91
N ALA A 68 11.84 -1.59 1.80
CA ALA A 68 12.73 -0.43 1.79
C ALA A 68 12.01 0.85 2.24
N ASP A 69 10.71 0.99 1.97
CA ASP A 69 9.91 2.14 2.41
C ASP A 69 9.63 2.11 3.92
N VAL A 70 9.39 0.94 4.51
CA VAL A 70 9.25 0.79 5.98
C VAL A 70 10.50 1.24 6.73
N VAL A 71 11.68 0.99 6.18
CA VAL A 71 12.96 1.38 6.82
C VAL A 71 13.22 2.89 6.72
N LYS A 72 12.56 3.58 5.79
CA LYS A 72 12.66 5.03 5.59
C LYS A 72 11.76 5.86 6.53
N ILE A 73 11.00 5.25 7.43
CA ILE A 73 10.12 6.03 8.32
C ILE A 73 10.99 7.01 9.12
N PRO A 74 10.84 8.33 8.91
CA PRO A 74 11.63 9.33 9.61
C PRO A 74 11.24 9.38 11.09
N GLU A 75 12.08 10.02 11.90
CA GLU A 75 11.68 10.33 13.28
C GLU A 75 10.45 11.25 13.27
N PRO A 76 9.37 10.91 14.02
CA PRO A 76 8.14 11.65 13.97
C PRO A 76 8.32 13.06 14.56
N ARG A 77 7.71 14.05 13.89
CA ARG A 77 7.67 15.43 14.33
C ARG A 77 6.28 15.74 14.88
N PHE A 78 6.12 15.65 16.19
CA PHE A 78 4.84 15.86 16.84
C PHE A 78 4.48 17.35 16.89
N THR A 79 3.37 17.71 16.23
CA THR A 79 2.77 19.05 16.25
C THR A 79 1.29 18.95 16.64
N PRO A 80 0.72 20.01 17.26
CA PRO A 80 -0.74 20.08 17.42
C PRO A 80 -1.39 19.99 16.04
N THR A 81 -2.32 19.06 15.88
CA THR A 81 -2.95 18.73 14.59
C THR A 81 -4.43 18.48 14.79
N ASN A 82 -5.26 19.11 13.98
CA ASN A 82 -6.69 18.85 13.94
C ASN A 82 -6.98 17.59 13.13
N LEU A 83 -7.61 16.59 13.77
CA LEU A 83 -7.92 15.31 13.11
C LEU A 83 -8.96 15.43 12.00
N ASN A 84 -9.89 16.39 12.11
CA ASN A 84 -10.91 16.62 11.09
C ASN A 84 -10.29 17.17 9.81
N ASP A 85 -9.37 18.13 9.93
CA ASP A 85 -8.63 18.70 8.78
C ASP A 85 -7.79 17.66 8.09
N LEU A 86 -7.13 16.81 8.87
CA LEU A 86 -6.31 15.71 8.35
C LEU A 86 -7.17 14.67 7.62
N ALA A 87 -8.29 14.25 8.21
CA ALA A 87 -9.22 13.32 7.59
C ALA A 87 -9.84 13.91 6.31
N PHE A 88 -10.14 15.20 6.29
CA PHE A 88 -10.64 15.92 5.13
C PHE A 88 -9.61 15.94 3.99
N THR A 89 -8.34 16.21 4.31
CA THR A 89 -7.24 16.21 3.35
C THR A 89 -7.06 14.81 2.72
N CYS A 90 -7.05 13.76 3.54
CA CYS A 90 -6.95 12.38 3.06
C CYS A 90 -8.16 11.98 2.20
N LYS A 91 -9.39 12.37 2.60
CA LYS A 91 -10.58 12.13 1.79
C LYS A 91 -10.44 12.75 0.41
N ARG A 92 -10.06 14.03 0.32
CA ARG A 92 -9.87 14.72 -0.97
C ARG A 92 -8.84 14.05 -1.85
N PHE A 93 -7.72 13.61 -1.25
CA PHE A 93 -6.67 12.92 -1.97
C PHE A 93 -7.15 11.58 -2.56
N MET A 94 -7.97 10.83 -1.84
CA MET A 94 -8.45 9.51 -2.23
C MET A 94 -9.73 9.54 -3.09
N GLU A 95 -10.38 10.69 -3.22
CA GLU A 95 -11.69 10.83 -3.87
C GLU A 95 -11.65 10.41 -5.34
N GLY A 96 -10.59 10.76 -6.09
CA GLY A 96 -10.42 10.35 -7.48
C GLY A 96 -10.40 8.83 -7.64
N MET A 97 -9.53 8.15 -6.88
CA MET A 97 -9.42 6.70 -6.92
C MET A 97 -10.72 5.99 -6.52
N CYS A 98 -11.45 6.52 -5.53
CA CYS A 98 -12.73 5.96 -5.12
C CYS A 98 -13.81 6.16 -6.19
N ASN A 99 -13.87 7.34 -6.83
CA ASN A 99 -14.82 7.64 -7.89
C ASN A 99 -14.61 6.74 -9.12
N ASP A 100 -13.35 6.49 -9.53
CA ASP A 100 -13.01 5.59 -10.65
C ASP A 100 -13.52 4.16 -10.43
N ARG A 101 -13.74 3.77 -9.17
CA ARG A 101 -14.26 2.45 -8.76
C ARG A 101 -15.73 2.48 -8.34
N ASN A 102 -16.42 3.61 -8.53
CA ASN A 102 -17.79 3.82 -8.06
C ASN A 102 -17.96 3.57 -6.54
N ILE A 103 -16.93 3.92 -5.75
CA ILE A 103 -16.95 3.79 -4.29
C ILE A 103 -17.29 5.15 -3.68
N ARG A 104 -18.34 5.20 -2.85
CA ARG A 104 -18.73 6.41 -2.13
C ARG A 104 -17.82 6.60 -0.91
N LEU A 105 -16.99 7.66 -0.91
CA LEU A 105 -16.14 8.02 0.21
C LEU A 105 -16.79 9.15 1.03
N GLN A 106 -17.19 8.85 2.27
CA GLN A 106 -17.83 9.79 3.20
C GLN A 106 -16.92 10.14 4.35
N LEU A 107 -17.08 11.36 4.88
CA LEU A 107 -16.43 11.84 6.10
C LEU A 107 -17.49 12.33 7.07
N ILE A 108 -17.42 11.86 8.32
CA ILE A 108 -18.25 12.25 9.44
C ILE A 108 -17.33 12.76 10.54
N CYS A 109 -17.35 14.06 10.80
CA CYS A 109 -16.51 14.73 11.78
C CYS A 109 -17.23 14.95 13.11
N ASP A 110 -16.53 14.72 14.22
CA ASP A 110 -16.91 15.23 15.53
C ASP A 110 -16.23 16.60 15.73
N GLU A 111 -17.02 17.66 15.74
CA GLU A 111 -16.53 19.04 15.84
C GLU A 111 -16.01 19.42 17.23
N SER A 112 -16.23 18.55 18.23
CA SER A 112 -15.78 18.77 19.60
C SER A 112 -14.37 18.26 19.90
N LEU A 113 -13.68 17.73 18.88
CA LEU A 113 -12.31 17.23 19.05
C LEU A 113 -11.31 18.35 19.23
N ASP A 114 -10.49 18.23 20.25
CA ASP A 114 -9.29 19.04 20.42
C ASP A 114 -8.14 18.60 19.52
N ASP A 115 -7.18 19.50 19.30
CA ASP A 115 -5.95 19.17 18.57
C ASP A 115 -5.14 18.11 19.33
N VAL A 116 -4.60 17.18 18.58
CA VAL A 116 -3.74 16.12 19.12
C VAL A 116 -2.29 16.28 18.66
N LYS A 117 -1.35 15.88 19.51
CA LYS A 117 0.06 15.88 19.15
C LYS A 117 0.39 14.64 18.33
N LEU A 118 0.54 14.80 17.02
CA LEU A 118 0.97 13.75 16.11
C LEU A 118 1.83 14.33 14.98
N ASP A 119 2.48 13.45 14.23
CA ASP A 119 3.12 13.81 12.95
C ASP A 119 2.07 13.69 11.85
N ALA A 120 1.58 14.84 11.37
CA ALA A 120 0.52 14.89 10.37
C ALA A 120 0.88 14.13 9.09
N SER A 121 2.13 14.27 8.62
CA SER A 121 2.59 13.63 7.37
C SER A 121 2.63 12.10 7.49
N LEU A 122 3.15 11.57 8.59
CA LEU A 122 3.17 10.13 8.83
C LEU A 122 1.75 9.59 9.04
N PHE A 123 0.90 10.34 9.72
CA PHE A 123 -0.47 9.91 9.97
C PHE A 123 -1.33 9.96 8.69
N GLU A 124 -1.15 10.97 7.83
CA GLU A 124 -1.76 11.02 6.49
C GLU A 124 -1.39 9.78 5.68
N GLN A 125 -0.12 9.39 5.68
CA GLN A 125 0.34 8.19 4.98
C GLN A 125 -0.35 6.93 5.49
N VAL A 126 -0.51 6.79 6.82
CA VAL A 126 -1.24 5.67 7.43
C VAL A 126 -2.70 5.67 7.01
N LEU A 127 -3.39 6.81 7.11
CA LEU A 127 -4.80 6.92 6.79
C LEU A 127 -5.08 6.68 5.30
N VAL A 128 -4.25 7.22 4.41
CA VAL A 128 -4.32 6.96 2.97
C VAL A 128 -4.14 5.47 2.67
N ASN A 129 -3.19 4.78 3.33
CA ASN A 129 -3.00 3.34 3.16
C ASN A 129 -4.21 2.52 3.61
N ILE A 130 -4.84 2.91 4.72
CA ILE A 130 -6.05 2.23 5.23
C ILE A 130 -7.21 2.43 4.24
N ILE A 131 -7.45 3.66 3.76
CA ILE A 131 -8.51 3.94 2.79
C ILE A 131 -8.25 3.18 1.47
N LYS A 132 -7.00 3.14 1.01
CA LYS A 132 -6.61 2.38 -0.17
C LYS A 132 -6.89 0.88 -0.01
N ASN A 133 -6.52 0.29 1.13
CA ASN A 133 -6.79 -1.12 1.41
C ASN A 133 -8.29 -1.42 1.43
N ALA A 134 -9.09 -0.53 2.04
CA ALA A 134 -10.54 -0.64 2.01
C ALA A 134 -11.10 -0.61 0.58
N ALA A 135 -10.66 0.33 -0.25
CA ALA A 135 -11.08 0.44 -1.64
C ALA A 135 -10.64 -0.77 -2.50
N GLU A 136 -9.45 -1.31 -2.26
CA GLU A 136 -8.95 -2.53 -2.92
C GLU A 136 -9.75 -3.77 -2.49
N SER A 137 -10.14 -3.86 -1.21
CA SER A 137 -10.98 -4.94 -0.68
C SER A 137 -12.39 -4.92 -1.27
N ILE A 138 -13.00 -3.75 -1.42
CA ILE A 138 -14.30 -3.58 -2.05
C ILE A 138 -14.26 -3.93 -3.55
N GLY A 139 -13.21 -3.49 -4.24
CA GLY A 139 -13.07 -3.60 -5.69
C GLY A 139 -13.85 -2.53 -6.43
N GLN A 140 -15.17 -2.65 -6.55
CA GLN A 140 -16.11 -1.72 -7.19
C GLN A 140 -17.44 -1.65 -6.44
N ASP A 141 -18.20 -0.57 -6.65
CA ASP A 141 -19.59 -0.41 -6.19
C ASP A 141 -19.74 -0.52 -4.66
N GLY A 142 -19.08 0.35 -3.91
CA GLY A 142 -19.11 0.26 -2.46
C GLY A 142 -19.12 1.58 -1.72
N GLN A 143 -18.88 1.49 -0.41
CA GLN A 143 -18.86 2.64 0.48
C GLN A 143 -17.72 2.52 1.50
N ILE A 144 -17.03 3.66 1.71
CA ILE A 144 -16.07 3.85 2.78
C ILE A 144 -16.50 5.06 3.61
N ILE A 145 -16.53 4.92 4.92
CA ILE A 145 -16.84 6.01 5.86
C ILE A 145 -15.61 6.25 6.72
N ILE A 146 -15.09 7.46 6.69
CA ILE A 146 -14.10 7.95 7.64
C ILE A 146 -14.88 8.68 8.74
N ARG A 147 -14.64 8.31 9.99
CA ARG A 147 -15.30 8.94 11.14
C ARG A 147 -14.26 9.39 12.15
N THR A 148 -14.41 10.62 12.65
CA THR A 148 -13.67 11.08 13.82
C THR A 148 -14.59 11.07 15.03
N SER A 149 -14.08 10.75 16.22
CA SER A 149 -14.87 10.72 17.45
C SER A 149 -14.02 10.92 18.71
N LEU A 150 -14.68 11.34 19.80
CA LEU A 150 -14.08 11.39 21.14
C LEU A 150 -13.74 9.97 21.66
N PRO A 151 -12.73 9.82 22.53
CA PRO A 151 -11.85 10.88 23.06
C PRO A 151 -10.80 11.38 22.05
N THR A 152 -10.39 10.62 21.07
CA THR A 152 -9.43 10.96 20.02
C THR A 152 -9.26 9.73 19.13
N ALA A 153 -10.19 9.53 18.20
CA ALA A 153 -10.18 8.38 17.32
C ALA A 153 -10.48 8.78 15.87
N ILE A 154 -9.82 8.10 14.93
CA ILE A 154 -10.25 8.03 13.54
C ILE A 154 -10.59 6.57 13.24
N GLU A 155 -11.75 6.36 12.68
CA GLU A 155 -12.26 5.06 12.24
C GLU A 155 -12.50 5.08 10.74
N VAL A 156 -12.09 4.03 10.06
CA VAL A 156 -12.39 3.79 8.63
C VAL A 156 -13.22 2.52 8.55
N VAL A 157 -14.43 2.65 8.05
CA VAL A 157 -15.39 1.55 7.91
C VAL A 157 -15.66 1.36 6.42
N ASP A 158 -15.50 0.15 5.93
CA ASP A 158 -15.84 -0.24 4.58
C ASP A 158 -16.94 -1.32 4.58
N ASN A 159 -17.59 -1.49 3.43
CA ASN A 159 -18.58 -2.56 3.21
C ASN A 159 -18.05 -3.69 2.31
N GLY A 160 -16.75 -3.86 2.27
CA GLY A 160 -16.10 -4.97 1.56
C GLY A 160 -16.37 -6.34 2.18
N PRO A 161 -15.84 -7.42 1.60
CA PRO A 161 -16.07 -8.79 2.06
C PRO A 161 -15.42 -9.12 3.42
N GLY A 162 -14.65 -8.18 3.97
CA GLY A 162 -13.91 -8.38 5.22
C GLY A 162 -12.70 -9.31 5.06
N ILE A 163 -12.09 -9.67 6.18
CA ILE A 163 -10.92 -10.54 6.25
C ILE A 163 -11.36 -11.96 6.58
N SER A 164 -10.90 -12.94 5.79
CA SER A 164 -11.19 -14.36 6.08
C SER A 164 -10.48 -14.81 7.37
N LYS A 165 -11.07 -15.78 8.08
CA LYS A 165 -10.47 -16.35 9.31
C LYS A 165 -9.06 -16.90 9.09
N GLU A 166 -8.78 -17.42 7.90
CA GLU A 166 -7.43 -17.87 7.51
C GLU A 166 -6.44 -16.73 7.38
N THR A 167 -6.87 -15.60 6.84
CA THR A 167 -6.04 -14.40 6.68
C THR A 167 -5.84 -13.73 8.04
N GLU A 168 -6.90 -13.65 8.87
CA GLU A 168 -6.84 -13.10 10.22
C GLU A 168 -5.79 -13.82 11.09
N ALA A 169 -5.73 -15.15 11.03
CA ALA A 169 -4.76 -15.95 11.76
C ALA A 169 -3.30 -15.75 11.29
N LYS A 170 -3.06 -15.11 10.14
CA LYS A 170 -1.73 -14.83 9.58
C LYS A 170 -1.29 -13.39 9.76
N LEU A 171 -2.15 -12.51 10.27
CA LEU A 171 -1.87 -11.09 10.44
C LEU A 171 -1.11 -10.76 11.73
N PHE A 172 -1.07 -11.66 12.71
CA PHE A 172 -0.43 -11.47 14.03
C PHE A 172 0.39 -12.69 14.44
#